data_12216d1bf9fc051e9971744fbf8c913c
#
_entry.id   12216d1bf9fc051e9971744fbf8c913c
#
_cell.length_a   1.000
_cell.length_b   1.000
_cell.length_c   1.000
_cell.angle_alpha   90.00
_cell.angle_beta   90.00
_cell.angle_gamma   90.00
#
_symmetry.space_group_name_H-M   'P 1'
#
loop_
_entity.id
_entity.type
_entity.pdbx_description
1 polymer ?
#
loop_
_entity_poly.entity_id
_entity_poly.type
_entity_poly.pdbx_seq_one_letter_code
_entity_poly.pdbx_strand_id
1 'polypeptide(L)'
;RPIRGHVMFLGGPLHFLPQLRAAFERTLADQVDSFTCPDNAQLYVAIGAALLSSGEPTPISELSTRLATRKALSLGTSRMRPLFKDTAELEAFRERHARAHIERAHWPVTEESPEESGPESDGPDDELDGIDDEGSHAASASGGEVRDGDCFLGIDAGSTTIKAVVLDGRGRIVWEHYAGNEGDPVTAAVEILRRIHREMPDGVRIVRSCVTGYGESLVKAALRIDEGVVETMAHYRAAAYLNPGVTSVIDIGGQDMKYLRIKGDAIDSISVNEACSAGCGSFLQTFAQ
;
A
#
# COMPACT_ATOMS: atom_id res chain seq x y z
N ARG A 1 11.03 21.67 15.28
CA ARG A 1 11.17 22.95 16.02
C ARG A 1 10.23 22.90 17.21
N PRO A 2 10.59 23.44 18.39
CA PRO A 2 9.68 23.49 19.53
C PRO A 2 8.47 24.38 19.24
N ILE A 3 7.29 23.93 19.65
CA ILE A 3 6.04 24.72 19.60
C ILE A 3 6.08 25.70 20.78
N ARG A 4 5.89 27.00 20.52
CA ARG A 4 5.95 28.04 21.54
C ARG A 4 4.93 29.15 21.23
N GLY A 5 4.63 29.99 22.24
CA GLY A 5 3.76 31.15 22.10
C GLY A 5 2.28 30.76 22.17
N HIS A 6 1.44 31.48 21.43
CA HIS A 6 0.00 31.25 21.41
C HIS A 6 -0.35 30.20 20.34
N VAL A 7 -0.98 29.11 20.73
CA VAL A 7 -1.34 27.99 19.85
C VAL A 7 -2.84 27.98 19.61
N MET A 8 -3.23 27.95 18.37
CA MET A 8 -4.63 27.80 17.96
C MET A 8 -4.90 26.43 17.38
N PHE A 9 -5.89 25.73 17.91
CA PHE A 9 -6.33 24.43 17.42
C PHE A 9 -7.40 24.60 16.33
N LEU A 10 -7.08 24.14 15.12
CA LEU A 10 -7.97 24.25 13.96
C LEU A 10 -8.14 22.87 13.30
N GLY A 11 -9.18 22.78 12.43
CA GLY A 11 -9.50 21.58 11.68
C GLY A 11 -10.45 20.62 12.39
N GLY A 12 -11.00 19.68 11.64
CA GLY A 12 -12.02 18.74 12.11
C GLY A 12 -11.62 17.93 13.35
N PRO A 13 -10.49 17.20 13.33
CA PRO A 13 -10.08 16.37 14.48
C PRO A 13 -9.94 17.18 15.77
N LEU A 14 -9.29 18.33 15.73
CA LEU A 14 -9.11 19.16 16.93
C LEU A 14 -10.39 19.88 17.37
N HIS A 15 -11.37 20.11 16.45
CA HIS A 15 -12.66 20.65 16.80
C HIS A 15 -13.55 19.61 17.48
N PHE A 16 -13.66 18.39 16.94
CA PHE A 16 -14.61 17.38 17.38
C PHE A 16 -14.10 16.48 18.52
N LEU A 17 -12.77 16.39 18.75
CA LEU A 17 -12.17 15.49 19.71
C LEU A 17 -11.55 16.26 20.90
N PRO A 18 -12.33 16.58 21.95
CA PRO A 18 -11.83 17.33 23.11
C PRO A 18 -10.70 16.62 23.86
N GLN A 19 -10.69 15.28 23.87
CA GLN A 19 -9.63 14.47 24.49
C GLN A 19 -8.29 14.66 23.77
N LEU A 20 -8.32 14.80 22.44
CA LEU A 20 -7.12 15.07 21.66
C LEU A 20 -6.55 16.46 21.99
N ARG A 21 -7.40 17.50 22.09
CA ARG A 21 -6.97 18.83 22.57
C ARG A 21 -6.33 18.78 23.95
N ALA A 22 -7.01 18.13 24.89
CA ALA A 22 -6.51 17.99 26.25
C ALA A 22 -5.17 17.23 26.33
N ALA A 23 -4.92 16.29 25.41
CA ALA A 23 -3.62 15.63 25.29
C ALA A 23 -2.53 16.60 24.84
N PHE A 24 -2.80 17.41 23.80
CA PHE A 24 -1.86 18.45 23.36
C PHE A 24 -1.59 19.50 24.45
N GLU A 25 -2.63 19.99 25.14
CA GLU A 25 -2.51 20.96 26.22
C GLU A 25 -1.61 20.43 27.34
N ARG A 26 -1.80 19.19 27.77
CA ARG A 26 -0.94 18.57 28.79
C ARG A 26 0.50 18.39 28.34
N THR A 27 0.69 17.99 27.08
CA THR A 27 2.04 17.69 26.56
C THR A 27 2.84 18.94 26.34
N LEU A 28 2.21 20.06 25.99
CA LEU A 28 2.86 21.31 25.62
C LEU A 28 2.73 22.41 26.69
N ALA A 29 2.17 22.11 27.88
CA ALA A 29 1.87 23.06 28.94
C ALA A 29 3.07 23.93 29.33
N ASP A 30 4.27 23.35 29.39
CA ASP A 30 5.50 24.04 29.79
C ASP A 30 6.17 24.84 28.64
N GLN A 31 5.63 24.77 27.43
CA GLN A 31 6.25 25.33 26.23
C GLN A 31 5.39 26.41 25.55
N VAL A 32 4.08 26.45 25.87
CA VAL A 32 3.08 27.28 25.19
C VAL A 32 2.44 28.26 26.17
N ASP A 33 2.33 29.51 25.75
CA ASP A 33 1.75 30.57 26.58
C ASP A 33 0.22 30.46 26.71
N SER A 34 -0.44 30.04 25.67
CA SER A 34 -1.90 29.80 25.67
C SER A 34 -2.36 28.88 24.55
N PHE A 35 -3.48 28.23 24.77
CA PHE A 35 -4.20 27.43 23.78
C PHE A 35 -5.58 28.04 23.53
N THR A 36 -6.01 28.05 22.28
CA THR A 36 -7.32 28.52 21.85
C THR A 36 -7.90 27.54 20.83
N CYS A 37 -9.13 27.06 21.05
CA CYS A 37 -9.92 26.37 20.06
C CYS A 37 -11.16 27.24 19.79
N PRO A 38 -11.20 27.99 18.69
CA PRO A 38 -12.34 28.86 18.40
C PRO A 38 -13.57 28.06 18.01
N ASP A 39 -14.74 28.68 18.17
CA ASP A 39 -15.95 28.15 17.58
C ASP A 39 -15.79 28.00 16.06
N ASN A 40 -16.34 26.94 15.51
CA ASN A 40 -16.21 26.64 14.08
C ASN A 40 -14.77 26.43 13.57
N ALA A 41 -13.85 25.97 14.45
CA ALA A 41 -12.46 25.72 14.11
C ALA A 41 -12.27 24.85 12.85
N GLN A 42 -13.22 23.97 12.54
CA GLN A 42 -13.25 23.12 11.35
C GLN A 42 -13.51 23.92 10.04
N LEU A 43 -14.03 25.14 10.12
CA LEU A 43 -14.36 25.98 8.97
C LEU A 43 -13.29 27.04 8.65
N TYR A 44 -12.25 27.16 9.45
CA TYR A 44 -11.27 28.25 9.35
C TYR A 44 -10.56 28.32 7.99
N VAL A 45 -10.32 27.19 7.35
CA VAL A 45 -9.74 27.16 5.99
C VAL A 45 -10.68 27.81 4.99
N ALA A 46 -11.99 27.50 5.06
CA ALA A 46 -12.99 28.11 4.20
C ALA A 46 -13.21 29.60 4.51
N ILE A 47 -13.17 29.98 5.79
CA ILE A 47 -13.22 31.38 6.22
C ILE A 47 -12.03 32.14 5.65
N GLY A 48 -10.82 31.59 5.77
CA GLY A 48 -9.60 32.18 5.19
C GLY A 48 -9.70 32.34 3.67
N ALA A 49 -10.20 31.34 2.97
CA ALA A 49 -10.43 31.43 1.53
C ALA A 49 -11.44 32.54 1.17
N ALA A 50 -12.52 32.67 1.93
CA ALA A 50 -13.49 33.75 1.73
C ALA A 50 -12.88 35.14 1.98
N LEU A 51 -12.05 35.28 3.03
CA LEU A 51 -11.36 36.54 3.34
C LEU A 51 -10.30 36.93 2.30
N LEU A 52 -9.72 35.95 1.62
CA LEU A 52 -8.76 36.16 0.53
C LEU A 52 -9.43 36.32 -0.83
N SER A 53 -10.74 36.15 -0.92
CA SER A 53 -11.45 36.33 -2.18
C SER A 53 -11.37 37.78 -2.64
N SER A 54 -11.01 37.98 -3.91
CA SER A 54 -10.90 39.29 -4.56
C SER A 54 -11.51 39.22 -5.94
N GLY A 55 -11.96 40.35 -6.48
CA GLY A 55 -12.55 40.48 -7.79
C GLY A 55 -13.92 41.15 -7.76
N GLU A 56 -14.50 41.34 -8.93
CA GLU A 56 -15.82 41.94 -9.07
C GLU A 56 -16.90 40.96 -8.58
N PRO A 57 -17.94 41.46 -7.89
CA PRO A 57 -19.07 40.66 -7.43
C PRO A 57 -19.80 39.97 -8.59
N THR A 58 -19.96 38.65 -8.47
CA THR A 58 -20.76 37.88 -9.46
C THR A 58 -22.10 37.54 -8.85
N PRO A 59 -23.24 37.94 -9.48
CA PRO A 59 -24.56 37.58 -9.02
C PRO A 59 -24.76 36.05 -9.00
N ILE A 60 -25.46 35.54 -7.98
CA ILE A 60 -25.76 34.10 -7.86
C ILE A 60 -26.53 33.57 -9.08
N SER A 61 -27.41 34.37 -9.68
CA SER A 61 -28.13 34.02 -10.90
C SER A 61 -27.20 33.80 -12.09
N GLU A 62 -26.14 34.60 -12.21
CA GLU A 62 -25.13 34.41 -13.25
C GLU A 62 -24.29 33.18 -12.98
N LEU A 63 -23.92 32.92 -11.74
CA LEU A 63 -23.20 31.70 -11.34
C LEU A 63 -24.02 30.45 -11.66
N SER A 64 -25.32 30.46 -11.31
CA SER A 64 -26.25 29.37 -11.64
C SER A 64 -26.37 29.14 -13.14
N THR A 65 -26.44 30.20 -13.94
CA THR A 65 -26.47 30.11 -15.41
C THR A 65 -25.19 29.55 -15.98
N ARG A 66 -24.06 29.99 -15.48
CA ARG A 66 -22.73 29.43 -15.86
C ARG A 66 -22.62 27.95 -15.52
N LEU A 67 -23.14 27.51 -14.38
CA LEU A 67 -23.14 26.09 -13.99
C LEU A 67 -24.05 25.25 -14.88
N ALA A 68 -25.28 25.78 -15.19
CA ALA A 68 -26.22 25.07 -16.04
C ALA A 68 -25.78 24.95 -17.50
N THR A 69 -25.05 25.94 -18.01
CA THR A 69 -24.50 25.95 -19.38
C THR A 69 -23.17 25.23 -19.53
N ARG A 70 -22.51 24.92 -18.44
CA ARG A 70 -21.30 24.11 -18.46
C ARG A 70 -21.65 22.65 -18.82
N LYS A 71 -21.55 22.29 -20.09
CA LYS A 71 -21.19 20.93 -20.47
C LYS A 71 -19.94 20.58 -19.63
N ALA A 72 -20.00 19.46 -18.95
CA ALA A 72 -18.97 19.00 -17.99
C ALA A 72 -17.60 19.58 -18.36
N LEU A 73 -17.06 20.43 -17.50
CA LEU A 73 -15.76 21.01 -17.71
C LEU A 73 -14.79 19.84 -17.91
N SER A 74 -14.41 19.66 -19.14
CA SER A 74 -13.09 19.13 -19.41
C SER A 74 -12.14 20.08 -18.68
N LEU A 75 -11.77 19.74 -17.46
CA LEU A 75 -10.69 20.39 -16.73
C LEU A 75 -9.51 20.38 -17.71
N GLY A 76 -9.17 21.50 -18.29
CA GLY A 76 -8.11 21.90 -19.22
C GLY A 76 -6.97 20.93 -19.61
N THR A 77 -7.09 19.68 -19.27
CA THR A 77 -6.25 18.62 -19.75
C THR A 77 -6.73 18.22 -21.15
N SER A 78 -5.92 18.49 -22.14
CA SER A 78 -6.10 17.84 -23.45
C SER A 78 -6.42 16.37 -23.18
N ARG A 79 -7.56 15.87 -23.68
CA ARG A 79 -7.90 14.45 -23.53
C ARG A 79 -6.68 13.65 -23.94
N MET A 80 -6.08 12.96 -23.00
CA MET A 80 -5.02 12.01 -23.31
C MET A 80 -5.58 11.00 -24.30
N ARG A 81 -4.73 10.54 -25.20
CA ARG A 81 -5.12 9.44 -26.09
C ARG A 81 -5.58 8.26 -25.22
N PRO A 82 -6.53 7.45 -25.68
CA PRO A 82 -6.86 6.19 -25.02
C PRO A 82 -5.57 5.42 -24.70
N LEU A 83 -5.56 4.74 -23.57
CA LEU A 83 -4.38 4.00 -23.10
C LEU A 83 -3.90 2.98 -24.14
N PHE A 84 -4.86 2.39 -24.86
CA PHE A 84 -4.59 1.46 -25.96
C PHE A 84 -5.24 1.96 -27.25
N LYS A 85 -4.53 1.86 -28.35
CA LYS A 85 -4.99 2.25 -29.67
C LYS A 85 -6.11 1.33 -30.19
N ASP A 86 -5.98 0.04 -29.91
CA ASP A 86 -6.89 -1.02 -30.36
C ASP A 86 -6.79 -2.24 -29.43
N THR A 87 -7.64 -3.24 -29.68
CA THR A 87 -7.68 -4.49 -28.92
C THR A 87 -6.37 -5.27 -29.00
N ALA A 88 -5.67 -5.23 -30.13
CA ALA A 88 -4.41 -5.96 -30.30
C ALA A 88 -3.30 -5.37 -29.40
N GLU A 89 -3.26 -4.04 -29.24
CA GLU A 89 -2.32 -3.40 -28.31
C GLU A 89 -2.66 -3.73 -26.85
N LEU A 90 -3.94 -3.79 -26.50
CA LEU A 90 -4.40 -4.24 -25.19
C LEU A 90 -4.00 -5.70 -24.91
N GLU A 91 -4.14 -6.59 -25.89
CA GLU A 91 -3.76 -7.98 -25.75
C GLU A 91 -2.26 -8.17 -25.61
N ALA A 92 -1.48 -7.51 -26.44
CA ALA A 92 -0.02 -7.49 -26.32
C ALA A 92 0.45 -6.93 -24.96
N PHE A 93 -0.26 -5.95 -24.40
CA PHE A 93 -0.02 -5.47 -23.05
C PHE A 93 -0.29 -6.55 -22.01
N ARG A 94 -1.45 -7.21 -22.11
CA ARG A 94 -1.83 -8.31 -21.19
C ARG A 94 -0.84 -9.47 -21.24
N GLU A 95 -0.42 -9.89 -22.41
CA GLU A 95 0.57 -10.96 -22.58
C GLU A 95 1.91 -10.62 -21.94
N ARG A 96 2.40 -9.39 -22.15
CA ARG A 96 3.64 -8.94 -21.48
C ARG A 96 3.52 -8.96 -19.96
N HIS A 97 2.37 -8.55 -19.43
CA HIS A 97 2.14 -8.49 -17.98
C HIS A 97 1.87 -9.87 -17.39
N ALA A 98 1.28 -10.79 -18.15
CA ALA A 98 1.08 -12.17 -17.70
C ALA A 98 2.40 -12.90 -17.41
N ARG A 99 3.51 -12.47 -18.05
CA ARG A 99 4.85 -13.03 -17.81
C ARG A 99 5.50 -12.52 -16.52
N ALA A 100 5.04 -11.41 -15.99
CA ALA A 100 5.61 -10.75 -14.81
C ALA A 100 4.66 -10.92 -13.62
N HIS A 101 4.46 -12.15 -13.15
CA HIS A 101 3.68 -12.45 -11.96
C HIS A 101 4.47 -13.35 -11.02
N ILE A 102 4.17 -13.26 -9.73
CA ILE A 102 4.71 -14.20 -8.75
C ILE A 102 3.94 -15.51 -8.90
N GLU A 103 4.68 -16.60 -9.05
CA GLU A 103 4.10 -17.93 -9.15
C GLU A 103 3.29 -18.24 -7.89
N ARG A 104 2.13 -18.87 -8.06
CA ARG A 104 1.27 -19.34 -6.97
C ARG A 104 1.44 -20.84 -6.82
N ALA A 105 1.47 -21.31 -5.60
CA ALA A 105 1.58 -22.72 -5.27
C ALA A 105 0.61 -23.07 -4.14
N HIS A 106 0.40 -24.34 -3.92
CA HIS A 106 -0.23 -24.83 -2.69
C HIS A 106 0.77 -24.78 -1.55
N TRP A 107 0.28 -24.90 -0.32
CA TRP A 107 1.14 -25.08 0.84
C TRP A 107 2.13 -26.22 0.59
N PRO A 108 3.39 -26.12 1.05
CA PRO A 108 4.36 -27.19 0.92
C PRO A 108 3.81 -28.49 1.56
N VAL A 109 3.98 -29.60 0.87
CA VAL A 109 3.72 -30.92 1.45
C VAL A 109 5.00 -31.35 2.17
N THR A 110 4.85 -31.71 3.44
CA THR A 110 5.95 -32.27 4.24
C THR A 110 5.70 -33.74 4.49
N GLU A 111 6.72 -34.52 4.80
CA GLU A 111 6.55 -35.95 5.11
C GLU A 111 5.63 -36.20 6.31
N GLU A 112 5.35 -35.18 7.12
CA GLU A 112 4.47 -35.22 8.28
C GLU A 112 3.00 -34.88 7.93
N SER A 113 2.72 -34.40 6.71
CA SER A 113 1.37 -34.05 6.29
C SER A 113 0.62 -35.29 5.82
N PRO A 114 -0.61 -35.59 6.34
CA PRO A 114 -1.43 -36.66 5.82
C PRO A 114 -1.79 -36.36 4.35
N GLU A 115 -1.61 -37.34 3.45
CA GLU A 115 -2.05 -37.23 2.06
C GLU A 115 -3.58 -37.07 2.03
N GLU A 116 -4.08 -35.87 1.74
CA GLU A 116 -5.47 -35.71 1.32
C GLU A 116 -5.59 -36.29 -0.09
N SER A 117 -6.24 -37.46 -0.19
CA SER A 117 -6.61 -38.07 -1.44
C SER A 117 -7.69 -37.22 -2.13
N GLY A 118 -7.24 -36.26 -2.95
CA GLY A 118 -8.08 -35.52 -3.89
C GLY A 118 -8.46 -36.44 -5.07
N PRO A 119 -9.61 -36.20 -5.74
CA PRO A 119 -10.02 -37.00 -6.88
C PRO A 119 -9.04 -36.81 -8.05
N GLU A 120 -8.58 -37.93 -8.59
CA GLU A 120 -7.78 -38.00 -9.81
C GLU A 120 -8.53 -37.36 -10.97
N SER A 121 -7.96 -36.29 -11.53
CA SER A 121 -8.39 -35.76 -12.83
C SER A 121 -7.47 -36.31 -13.91
N ASP A 122 -8.01 -37.27 -14.67
CA ASP A 122 -7.42 -37.71 -15.94
C ASP A 122 -7.33 -36.53 -16.93
N GLY A 123 -6.14 -36.10 -17.22
CA GLY A 123 -5.81 -35.18 -18.32
C GLY A 123 -4.55 -35.67 -19.03
N PRO A 124 -4.47 -35.58 -20.37
CA PRO A 124 -3.44 -36.25 -21.14
C PRO A 124 -2.04 -35.63 -20.96
N ASP A 125 -1.07 -36.53 -20.89
CA ASP A 125 0.36 -36.27 -20.91
C ASP A 125 0.77 -35.49 -22.19
N ASP A 126 1.22 -34.23 -22.02
CA ASP A 126 2.01 -33.55 -23.04
C ASP A 126 3.44 -33.46 -22.54
N GLU A 127 4.29 -34.34 -23.06
CA GLU A 127 5.72 -34.27 -22.94
C GLU A 127 6.20 -32.98 -23.64
N LEU A 128 6.77 -32.04 -22.88
CA LEU A 128 7.60 -30.96 -23.40
C LEU A 128 9.00 -31.06 -22.79
N ASP A 129 9.91 -31.28 -23.71
CA ASP A 129 11.36 -31.38 -23.53
C ASP A 129 11.99 -30.23 -22.74
N GLY A 130 13.08 -30.61 -22.06
CA GLY A 130 13.89 -29.80 -21.18
C GLY A 130 14.35 -28.46 -21.73
N ILE A 131 14.21 -27.45 -20.87
CA ILE A 131 15.00 -26.23 -20.91
C ILE A 131 15.72 -26.16 -19.56
N ASP A 132 17.05 -26.23 -19.62
CA ASP A 132 17.94 -26.04 -18.49
C ASP A 132 17.72 -24.67 -17.87
N ASP A 133 17.14 -24.60 -16.67
CA ASP A 133 16.93 -23.40 -15.87
C ASP A 133 18.14 -23.15 -14.94
N GLU A 134 19.16 -22.50 -15.49
CA GLU A 134 20.18 -21.85 -14.67
C GLU A 134 19.72 -20.44 -14.30
N GLY A 135 19.04 -20.26 -13.17
CA GLY A 135 18.65 -18.92 -12.72
C GLY A 135 17.85 -18.83 -11.43
N SER A 136 17.93 -19.81 -10.55
CA SER A 136 17.31 -19.71 -9.23
C SER A 136 18.13 -18.78 -8.32
N HIS A 137 17.88 -17.48 -8.37
CA HIS A 137 18.25 -16.57 -7.29
C HIS A 137 17.28 -16.76 -6.12
N ALA A 138 17.41 -17.85 -5.40
CA ALA A 138 16.80 -18.04 -4.10
C ALA A 138 17.13 -16.83 -3.22
N ALA A 139 16.12 -16.32 -2.51
CA ALA A 139 16.26 -15.26 -1.53
C ALA A 139 17.28 -15.69 -0.47
N SER A 140 18.55 -15.29 -0.64
CA SER A 140 19.60 -15.46 0.34
C SER A 140 19.37 -14.45 1.47
N ALA A 141 18.40 -14.76 2.33
CA ALA A 141 18.29 -14.14 3.64
C ALA A 141 19.13 -14.96 4.61
N SER A 142 20.29 -14.43 4.99
CA SER A 142 21.13 -14.85 6.13
C SER A 142 21.20 -16.36 6.42
N GLY A 143 22.13 -17.06 5.79
CA GLY A 143 22.96 -18.13 6.40
C GLY A 143 22.32 -19.42 6.91
N GLY A 144 21.04 -19.68 6.72
CA GLY A 144 20.39 -20.93 7.08
C GLY A 144 19.91 -21.70 5.84
N GLU A 145 20.14 -22.99 5.80
CA GLU A 145 19.63 -23.88 4.78
C GLU A 145 18.09 -23.90 4.86
N VAL A 146 17.39 -23.50 3.79
CA VAL A 146 15.92 -23.54 3.71
C VAL A 146 15.51 -25.00 3.59
N ARG A 147 14.62 -25.47 4.48
CA ARG A 147 14.12 -26.84 4.53
C ARG A 147 12.74 -26.91 3.90
N ASP A 148 12.35 -28.12 3.52
CA ASP A 148 10.97 -28.37 3.09
C ASP A 148 10.00 -27.99 4.22
N GLY A 149 8.92 -27.29 3.85
CA GLY A 149 7.97 -26.75 4.81
C GLY A 149 8.31 -25.37 5.41
N ASP A 150 9.49 -24.82 5.13
CA ASP A 150 9.84 -23.47 5.55
C ASP A 150 9.12 -22.42 4.71
N CYS A 151 8.43 -21.51 5.37
CA CYS A 151 7.68 -20.41 4.74
C CYS A 151 8.08 -19.06 5.35
N PHE A 152 7.79 -17.99 4.61
CA PHE A 152 8.15 -16.62 4.93
C PHE A 152 6.91 -15.74 4.91
N LEU A 153 6.65 -15.03 5.99
CA LEU A 153 5.50 -14.13 6.12
C LEU A 153 5.90 -12.68 5.86
N GLY A 154 5.17 -12.03 4.95
CA GLY A 154 5.23 -10.58 4.73
C GLY A 154 3.90 -9.93 5.08
N ILE A 155 3.94 -8.80 5.82
CA ILE A 155 2.76 -7.99 6.16
C ILE A 155 3.01 -6.55 5.72
N ASP A 156 2.06 -5.97 4.98
CA ASP A 156 1.97 -4.52 4.74
C ASP A 156 0.81 -3.96 5.58
N ALA A 157 1.14 -3.30 6.67
CA ALA A 157 0.21 -2.65 7.57
C ALA A 157 0.00 -1.18 7.16
N GLY A 158 -0.78 -0.94 6.11
CA GLY A 158 -1.10 0.40 5.63
C GLY A 158 -2.02 1.19 6.57
N SER A 159 -2.28 2.45 6.24
CA SER A 159 -3.15 3.33 7.03
C SER A 159 -4.62 2.91 7.04
N THR A 160 -5.11 2.33 5.94
CA THR A 160 -6.52 1.95 5.74
C THR A 160 -6.71 0.48 5.39
N THR A 161 -5.67 -0.16 4.88
CA THR A 161 -5.71 -1.55 4.44
C THR A 161 -4.53 -2.32 5.01
N ILE A 162 -4.73 -3.63 5.16
CA ILE A 162 -3.67 -4.56 5.51
C ILE A 162 -3.57 -5.64 4.43
N LYS A 163 -2.34 -6.00 4.07
CA LYS A 163 -2.06 -7.09 3.15
C LYS A 163 -1.09 -8.04 3.81
N ALA A 164 -1.22 -9.31 3.52
CA ALA A 164 -0.25 -10.31 3.95
C ALA A 164 -0.07 -11.38 2.88
N VAL A 165 1.14 -11.89 2.79
CA VAL A 165 1.50 -13.00 1.92
C VAL A 165 2.35 -14.00 2.70
N VAL A 166 2.19 -15.28 2.38
CA VAL A 166 3.14 -16.31 2.77
C VAL A 166 3.78 -16.85 1.51
N LEU A 167 5.10 -16.86 1.51
CA LEU A 167 5.92 -17.42 0.44
C LEU A 167 6.54 -18.74 0.88
N ASP A 168 6.64 -19.72 -0.02
CA ASP A 168 7.42 -20.92 0.19
C ASP A 168 8.92 -20.66 0.02
N GLY A 169 9.75 -21.70 0.22
CA GLY A 169 11.20 -21.61 0.09
C GLY A 169 11.70 -21.27 -1.31
N ARG A 170 10.83 -21.33 -2.33
CA ARG A 170 11.13 -20.94 -3.72
C ARG A 170 10.62 -19.54 -4.06
N GLY A 171 10.00 -18.84 -3.10
CA GLY A 171 9.45 -17.52 -3.31
C GLY A 171 8.08 -17.47 -4.00
N ARG A 172 7.37 -18.61 -4.10
CA ARG A 172 6.01 -18.69 -4.66
C ARG A 172 4.98 -18.34 -3.58
N ILE A 173 3.88 -17.68 -3.96
CA ILE A 173 2.79 -17.36 -3.04
C ILE A 173 1.98 -18.62 -2.75
N VAL A 174 1.97 -19.05 -1.48
CA VAL A 174 1.15 -20.16 -1.00
C VAL A 174 -0.10 -19.69 -0.25
N TRP A 175 -0.10 -18.46 0.22
CA TRP A 175 -1.24 -17.85 0.89
C TRP A 175 -1.19 -16.33 0.76
N GLU A 176 -2.38 -15.70 0.66
CA GLU A 176 -2.48 -14.25 0.58
C GLU A 176 -3.75 -13.70 1.25
N HIS A 177 -3.68 -12.45 1.67
CA HIS A 177 -4.81 -11.72 2.23
C HIS A 177 -4.72 -10.24 1.89
N TYR A 178 -5.89 -9.64 1.59
CA TYR A 178 -6.06 -8.20 1.40
C TYR A 178 -7.39 -7.78 2.00
N ALA A 179 -7.37 -6.84 2.95
CA ALA A 179 -8.60 -6.30 3.58
C ALA A 179 -8.42 -4.87 4.09
N GLY A 180 -9.52 -4.22 4.44
CA GLY A 180 -9.51 -3.03 5.29
C GLY A 180 -9.02 -3.36 6.70
N ASN A 181 -8.36 -2.40 7.37
CA ASN A 181 -7.90 -2.55 8.75
C ASN A 181 -8.72 -1.71 9.75
N GLU A 182 -9.74 -1.00 9.28
CA GLU A 182 -10.64 -0.16 10.10
C GLU A 182 -9.90 0.82 11.04
N GLY A 183 -8.66 1.17 10.71
CA GLY A 183 -7.79 2.01 11.54
C GLY A 183 -7.09 1.28 12.69
N ASP A 184 -7.26 -0.04 12.81
CA ASP A 184 -6.58 -0.88 13.81
C ASP A 184 -5.74 -1.99 13.13
N PRO A 185 -4.51 -1.67 12.73
CA PRO A 185 -3.64 -2.62 12.04
C PRO A 185 -3.20 -3.79 12.94
N VAL A 186 -3.19 -3.62 14.26
CA VAL A 186 -2.78 -4.70 15.18
C VAL A 186 -3.85 -5.78 15.26
N THR A 187 -5.11 -5.40 15.50
CA THR A 187 -6.22 -6.36 15.52
C THR A 187 -6.35 -7.06 14.17
N ALA A 188 -6.23 -6.33 13.06
CA ALA A 188 -6.26 -6.92 11.73
C ALA A 188 -5.11 -7.93 11.50
N ALA A 189 -3.90 -7.61 11.96
CA ALA A 189 -2.75 -8.54 11.86
C ALA A 189 -2.93 -9.79 12.73
N VAL A 190 -3.53 -9.66 13.93
CA VAL A 190 -3.88 -10.81 14.79
C VAL A 190 -4.84 -11.76 14.07
N GLU A 191 -5.89 -11.22 13.42
CA GLU A 191 -6.85 -12.05 12.66
C GLU A 191 -6.19 -12.75 11.48
N ILE A 192 -5.27 -12.08 10.79
CA ILE A 192 -4.45 -12.70 9.72
C ILE A 192 -3.64 -13.87 10.26
N LEU A 193 -2.91 -13.69 11.36
CA LEU A 193 -2.10 -14.76 11.95
C LEU A 193 -2.95 -15.95 12.42
N ARG A 194 -4.12 -15.68 13.01
CA ARG A 194 -5.08 -16.73 13.38
C ARG A 194 -5.58 -17.50 12.15
N ARG A 195 -5.82 -16.79 11.06
CA ARG A 195 -6.26 -17.41 9.81
C ARG A 195 -5.16 -18.26 9.21
N ILE A 196 -3.93 -17.76 9.10
CA ILE A 196 -2.77 -18.52 8.65
C ILE A 196 -2.62 -19.80 9.48
N HIS A 197 -2.67 -19.69 10.82
CA HIS A 197 -2.53 -20.84 11.71
C HIS A 197 -3.61 -21.92 11.49
N ARG A 198 -4.84 -21.53 11.15
CA ARG A 198 -5.92 -22.49 10.84
C ARG A 198 -5.78 -23.16 9.48
N GLU A 199 -5.21 -22.45 8.51
CA GLU A 199 -5.13 -22.90 7.11
C GLU A 199 -3.77 -23.55 6.79
N MET A 200 -2.78 -23.38 7.66
CA MET A 200 -1.43 -23.93 7.50
C MET A 200 -1.41 -25.41 7.84
N PRO A 201 -0.93 -26.29 6.93
CA PRO A 201 -0.82 -27.73 7.19
C PRO A 201 0.22 -28.05 8.28
N ASP A 202 0.07 -29.25 8.85
CA ASP A 202 1.08 -29.80 9.78
C ASP A 202 2.46 -29.92 9.09
N GLY A 203 3.52 -29.67 9.85
CA GLY A 203 4.90 -29.70 9.36
C GLY A 203 5.34 -28.43 8.62
N VAL A 204 4.42 -27.57 8.14
CA VAL A 204 4.73 -26.25 7.58
C VAL A 204 4.95 -25.24 8.71
N ARG A 205 5.94 -24.36 8.54
CA ARG A 205 6.26 -23.37 9.57
C ARG A 205 6.70 -22.04 8.96
N ILE A 206 6.33 -20.96 9.61
CA ILE A 206 6.84 -19.63 9.30
C ILE A 206 8.17 -19.45 10.00
N VAL A 207 9.26 -19.43 9.25
CA VAL A 207 10.63 -19.35 9.77
C VAL A 207 11.15 -17.93 9.86
N ARG A 208 10.55 -16.99 9.12
CA ARG A 208 10.85 -15.56 9.16
C ARG A 208 9.58 -14.76 8.86
N SER A 209 9.50 -13.62 9.49
CA SER A 209 8.40 -12.67 9.32
C SER A 209 8.93 -11.24 9.16
N CYS A 210 8.29 -10.46 8.30
CA CYS A 210 8.63 -9.07 8.07
C CYS A 210 7.36 -8.23 7.96
N VAL A 211 7.38 -7.02 8.49
CA VAL A 211 6.28 -6.06 8.38
C VAL A 211 6.78 -4.74 7.81
N THR A 212 5.92 -4.10 7.02
CA THR A 212 6.12 -2.78 6.44
C THR A 212 4.84 -1.96 6.53
N GLY A 213 4.88 -0.72 6.05
CA GLY A 213 3.74 0.18 5.99
C GLY A 213 3.64 1.10 7.22
N TYR A 214 2.58 1.90 7.26
CA TYR A 214 2.38 2.92 8.30
C TYR A 214 2.31 2.33 9.73
N GLY A 215 1.73 1.14 9.88
CA GLY A 215 1.61 0.42 11.15
C GLY A 215 2.81 -0.46 11.51
N GLU A 216 3.91 -0.41 10.75
CA GLU A 216 5.08 -1.29 10.88
C GLU A 216 5.55 -1.45 12.32
N SER A 217 5.96 -0.36 12.95
CA SER A 217 6.54 -0.39 14.29
C SER A 217 5.58 -0.91 15.35
N LEU A 218 4.28 -0.60 15.21
CA LEU A 218 3.23 -1.01 16.14
C LEU A 218 2.97 -2.52 16.02
N VAL A 219 2.78 -3.02 14.81
CA VAL A 219 2.53 -4.44 14.54
C VAL A 219 3.75 -5.29 14.89
N LYS A 220 4.96 -4.82 14.53
CA LYS A 220 6.21 -5.49 14.91
C LYS A 220 6.33 -5.67 16.43
N ALA A 221 6.12 -4.60 17.18
CA ALA A 221 6.22 -4.64 18.64
C ALA A 221 5.14 -5.53 19.28
N ALA A 222 3.88 -5.41 18.83
CA ALA A 222 2.75 -6.15 19.39
C ALA A 222 2.83 -7.65 19.12
N LEU A 223 3.26 -8.06 17.93
CA LEU A 223 3.23 -9.45 17.48
C LEU A 223 4.62 -10.11 17.43
N ARG A 224 5.66 -9.40 17.83
CA ARG A 224 7.06 -9.88 17.79
C ARG A 224 7.49 -10.35 16.40
N ILE A 225 7.08 -9.60 15.37
CA ILE A 225 7.55 -9.82 14.00
C ILE A 225 9.07 -9.64 13.95
N ASP A 226 9.80 -10.52 13.28
CA ASP A 226 11.26 -10.53 13.27
C ASP A 226 11.85 -9.23 12.77
N GLU A 227 11.33 -8.72 11.65
CA GLU A 227 11.87 -7.52 11.00
C GLU A 227 10.77 -6.52 10.65
N GLY A 228 11.13 -5.23 10.69
CA GLY A 228 10.35 -4.13 10.13
C GLY A 228 11.20 -3.42 9.09
N VAL A 229 10.62 -3.11 7.93
CA VAL A 229 11.32 -2.44 6.85
C VAL A 229 10.49 -1.27 6.32
N VAL A 230 11.20 -0.26 5.83
CA VAL A 230 10.55 0.89 5.18
C VAL A 230 9.87 0.42 3.90
N GLU A 231 8.65 0.90 3.66
CA GLU A 231 7.81 0.53 2.53
C GLU A 231 8.52 0.65 1.16
N THR A 232 9.30 1.72 0.95
CA THR A 232 10.08 1.92 -0.27
C THR A 232 11.12 0.82 -0.51
N MET A 233 11.71 0.28 0.57
CA MET A 233 12.66 -0.84 0.48
C MET A 233 11.94 -2.14 0.15
N ALA A 234 10.76 -2.36 0.73
CA ALA A 234 9.93 -3.52 0.40
C ALA A 234 9.50 -3.49 -1.08
N HIS A 235 9.03 -2.34 -1.59
CA HIS A 235 8.70 -2.16 -3.01
C HIS A 235 9.87 -2.45 -3.93
N TYR A 236 11.04 -1.86 -3.63
CA TYR A 236 12.24 -2.09 -4.44
C TYR A 236 12.63 -3.58 -4.45
N ARG A 237 12.63 -4.23 -3.30
CA ARG A 237 13.02 -5.63 -3.20
C ARG A 237 12.12 -6.55 -4.01
N ALA A 238 10.81 -6.34 -3.92
CA ALA A 238 9.84 -7.10 -4.71
C ALA A 238 9.99 -6.83 -6.21
N ALA A 239 10.16 -5.56 -6.60
CA ALA A 239 10.35 -5.18 -8.00
C ALA A 239 11.63 -5.78 -8.60
N ALA A 240 12.75 -5.77 -7.85
CA ALA A 240 14.02 -6.34 -8.29
C ALA A 240 13.97 -7.87 -8.36
N TYR A 241 13.19 -8.51 -7.48
CA TYR A 241 12.97 -9.96 -7.52
C TYR A 241 12.21 -10.39 -8.79
N LEU A 242 11.13 -9.68 -9.12
CA LEU A 242 10.30 -9.98 -10.29
C LEU A 242 10.92 -9.54 -11.61
N ASN A 243 11.69 -8.46 -11.60
CA ASN A 243 12.29 -7.88 -12.78
C ASN A 243 13.73 -7.46 -12.48
N PRO A 244 14.66 -8.42 -12.51
CA PRO A 244 16.08 -8.14 -12.32
C PRO A 244 16.56 -7.04 -13.29
N GLY A 245 17.29 -6.06 -12.74
CA GLY A 245 17.73 -4.89 -13.51
C GLY A 245 16.68 -3.78 -13.67
N VAL A 246 15.58 -3.82 -12.91
CA VAL A 246 14.61 -2.71 -12.87
C VAL A 246 15.31 -1.38 -12.55
N THR A 247 15.03 -0.33 -13.31
CA THR A 247 15.64 0.98 -13.17
C THR A 247 14.71 2.03 -12.57
N SER A 248 13.41 1.75 -12.56
CA SER A 248 12.38 2.68 -12.07
C SER A 248 11.18 1.92 -11.52
N VAL A 249 10.67 2.37 -10.38
CA VAL A 249 9.43 1.88 -9.80
C VAL A 249 8.50 3.08 -9.59
N ILE A 250 7.26 2.96 -10.03
CA ILE A 250 6.18 3.89 -9.75
C ILE A 250 5.17 3.14 -8.88
N ASP A 251 4.97 3.66 -7.68
CA ASP A 251 3.93 3.18 -6.77
C ASP A 251 2.84 4.25 -6.63
N ILE A 252 1.60 3.86 -6.85
CA ILE A 252 0.43 4.74 -6.69
C ILE A 252 -0.44 4.13 -5.61
N GLY A 253 -0.23 4.58 -4.39
CA GLY A 253 -1.02 4.20 -3.22
C GLY A 253 -2.37 4.93 -3.16
N GLY A 254 -3.17 4.60 -2.13
CA GLY A 254 -4.45 5.27 -1.89
C GLY A 254 -4.32 6.76 -1.54
N GLN A 255 -3.23 7.17 -0.92
CA GLN A 255 -3.01 8.51 -0.37
C GLN A 255 -1.78 9.22 -0.93
N ASP A 256 -0.81 8.50 -1.48
CA ASP A 256 0.43 9.05 -2.01
C ASP A 256 0.82 8.37 -3.34
N MET A 257 1.81 8.95 -3.98
CA MET A 257 2.46 8.37 -5.13
C MET A 257 3.98 8.51 -4.93
N LYS A 258 4.70 7.43 -5.19
CA LYS A 258 6.16 7.37 -5.07
C LYS A 258 6.77 6.99 -6.41
N TYR A 259 7.87 7.65 -6.73
CA TYR A 259 8.74 7.28 -7.83
C TYR A 259 10.12 6.96 -7.28
N LEU A 260 10.60 5.75 -7.52
CA LEU A 260 11.92 5.30 -7.14
C LEU A 260 12.78 5.19 -8.39
N ARG A 261 13.94 5.78 -8.37
CA ARG A 261 14.97 5.58 -9.39
C ARG A 261 16.04 4.64 -8.83
N ILE A 262 16.36 3.61 -9.59
CA ILE A 262 17.30 2.56 -9.22
C ILE A 262 18.53 2.65 -10.12
N LYS A 263 19.70 2.54 -9.52
CA LYS A 263 20.98 2.56 -10.21
C LYS A 263 21.97 1.65 -9.50
N GLY A 264 22.56 0.71 -10.23
CA GLY A 264 23.54 -0.23 -9.66
C GLY A 264 22.97 -1.03 -8.48
N ASP A 265 21.77 -1.60 -8.67
CA ASP A 265 21.04 -2.40 -7.67
C ASP A 265 20.79 -1.70 -6.32
N ALA A 266 20.70 -0.37 -6.33
CA ALA A 266 20.36 0.44 -5.18
C ALA A 266 19.38 1.56 -5.55
N ILE A 267 18.62 2.03 -4.57
CA ILE A 267 17.77 3.22 -4.75
C ILE A 267 18.67 4.45 -4.80
N ASP A 268 18.72 5.11 -5.97
CA ASP A 268 19.48 6.33 -6.21
C ASP A 268 18.71 7.58 -5.75
N SER A 269 17.40 7.63 -6.01
CA SER A 269 16.55 8.73 -5.57
C SER A 269 15.10 8.31 -5.38
N ILE A 270 14.42 9.03 -4.49
CA ILE A 270 13.01 8.86 -4.18
C ILE A 270 12.33 10.22 -4.37
N SER A 271 11.26 10.24 -5.15
CA SER A 271 10.34 11.38 -5.25
C SER A 271 8.98 10.95 -4.71
N VAL A 272 8.48 11.68 -3.73
CA VAL A 272 7.17 11.44 -3.12
C VAL A 272 6.27 12.62 -3.42
N ASN A 273 5.06 12.35 -3.86
CA ASN A 273 4.03 13.36 -3.94
C ASN A 273 3.23 13.37 -2.63
N GLU A 274 3.49 14.34 -1.78
CA GLU A 274 2.85 14.49 -0.47
C GLU A 274 1.46 15.15 -0.54
N ALA A 275 1.07 15.68 -1.70
CA ALA A 275 -0.24 16.30 -1.88
C ALA A 275 -1.27 15.25 -2.32
N CYS A 276 -2.11 14.81 -1.41
CA CYS A 276 -3.20 13.84 -1.65
C CYS A 276 -4.09 14.17 -2.87
N SER A 277 -4.20 15.44 -3.24
CA SER A 277 -5.00 15.90 -4.39
C SER A 277 -4.29 15.83 -5.73
N ALA A 278 -3.01 15.48 -5.78
CA ALA A 278 -2.18 15.68 -6.97
C ALA A 278 -1.85 14.38 -7.75
N GLY A 279 -2.54 13.26 -7.48
CA GLY A 279 -2.38 12.08 -8.31
C GLY A 279 -2.25 10.75 -7.56
N CYS A 280 -2.79 10.63 -6.35
CA CYS A 280 -2.89 9.33 -5.67
C CYS A 280 -4.05 8.47 -6.24
N GLY A 281 -4.11 7.21 -5.83
CA GLY A 281 -5.10 6.25 -6.33
C GLY A 281 -6.56 6.69 -6.13
N SER A 282 -6.90 7.39 -5.04
CA SER A 282 -8.23 7.94 -4.80
C SER A 282 -8.65 8.99 -5.84
N PHE A 283 -7.70 9.79 -6.32
CA PHE A 283 -7.93 10.75 -7.39
C PHE A 283 -8.18 10.05 -8.73
N LEU A 284 -7.36 9.06 -9.07
CA LEU A 284 -7.54 8.26 -10.30
C LEU A 284 -8.88 7.52 -10.29
N GLN A 285 -9.30 6.98 -9.17
CA GLN A 285 -10.60 6.32 -9.01
C GLN A 285 -11.77 7.27 -9.29
N THR A 286 -11.69 8.52 -8.82
CA THR A 286 -12.72 9.55 -9.06
C THR A 286 -12.84 9.90 -10.54
N PHE A 287 -11.75 9.84 -11.30
CA PHE A 287 -11.78 10.11 -12.75
C PHE A 287 -12.14 8.91 -13.60
N ALA A 288 -12.05 7.70 -13.06
CA ALA A 288 -12.40 6.47 -13.76
C ALA A 288 -13.90 6.15 -13.69
N GLN A 289 -14.64 6.78 -12.79
CA GLN A 289 -16.10 6.69 -12.67
C GLN A 289 -16.78 7.73 -13.58
#